data_101f5f50a1c0392b840e5bd0ca42ecbc
#
_entry.id   101f5f50a1c0392b840e5bd0ca42ecbc
#
_cell.length_a   1.000
_cell.length_b   1.000
_cell.length_c   1.000
_cell.angle_alpha   90.00
_cell.angle_beta   90.00
_cell.angle_gamma   90.00
#
_symmetry.space_group_name_H-M   'P 1'
#
loop_
_entity.id
_entity.type
_entity.pdbx_description
1 polymer ?
#
loop_
_entity_poly.entity_id
_entity_poly.type
_entity_poly.pdbx_seq_one_letter_code
_entity_poly.pdbx_strand_id
1 'polypeptide(L)'
;MLSCTGSSCASRWPPRLVTVPGLHGSEGAHWQSWLERQFARSLRVEQDDWDAPDLALWSHALTRLLARERGPFLLAAHSFGCLVAAHALQHGLVAADVAGVLLVAPASPEKFRFAGGFEARRLPVPSILVGSETDPWMPLEGAQRLAQQLGSAFVNLGDAGHVNTAAGFGPWPRAKYFVDTLVHCEAPRRLRDDAQAVDEAGNGVPFSVSERLKFA
;
A
#
# COMPACT_ATOMS: atom_id res chain seq x y z
N MET A 1 18.26 23.81 35.15
CA MET A 1 18.64 23.45 33.77
C MET A 1 17.99 22.11 33.45
N LEU A 2 16.82 22.12 32.87
CA LEU A 2 16.13 20.93 32.37
C LEU A 2 16.27 20.96 30.85
N SER A 3 17.13 20.11 30.32
CA SER A 3 17.32 19.96 28.88
C SER A 3 16.12 19.21 28.32
N CYS A 4 15.24 19.92 27.63
CA CYS A 4 14.26 19.32 26.74
C CYS A 4 14.98 18.67 25.56
N THR A 5 15.15 17.36 25.62
CA THR A 5 15.48 16.57 24.43
C THR A 5 14.23 16.51 23.59
N GLY A 6 14.06 17.51 22.73
CA GLY A 6 13.06 17.50 21.66
C GLY A 6 13.39 16.35 20.73
N SER A 7 12.68 15.23 20.89
CA SER A 7 12.71 14.15 19.92
C SER A 7 12.11 14.71 18.64
N SER A 8 12.99 15.01 17.67
CA SER A 8 12.65 15.51 16.34
C SER A 8 11.63 14.57 15.68
N CYS A 9 10.37 14.97 15.65
CA CYS A 9 9.31 14.39 14.84
C CYS A 9 9.47 14.76 13.36
N ALA A 10 10.68 15.24 12.99
CA ALA A 10 11.01 15.63 11.64
C ALA A 10 11.33 14.42 10.79
N SER A 11 10.44 14.17 9.83
CA SER A 11 10.61 13.43 8.59
C SER A 11 10.74 11.90 8.68
N ARG A 12 9.66 11.23 9.05
CA ARG A 12 9.39 9.87 8.57
C ARG A 12 8.96 9.85 7.09
N TRP A 13 8.82 11.00 6.47
CA TRP A 13 8.40 11.22 5.08
C TRP A 13 9.59 11.52 4.17
N PRO A 14 9.72 10.98 2.92
CA PRO A 14 8.72 10.18 2.21
C PRO A 14 8.65 8.70 2.66
N PRO A 15 7.48 8.04 2.43
CA PRO A 15 7.31 6.63 2.80
C PRO A 15 8.23 5.72 1.98
N ARG A 16 8.60 4.59 2.58
CA ARG A 16 9.39 3.55 1.91
C ARG A 16 8.47 2.65 1.09
N LEU A 17 8.88 2.35 -0.13
CA LEU A 17 8.18 1.38 -0.97
C LEU A 17 8.40 -0.03 -0.43
N VAL A 18 7.32 -0.82 -0.35
CA VAL A 18 7.35 -2.25 -0.07
C VAL A 18 6.59 -2.97 -1.18
N THR A 19 7.27 -3.80 -1.94
CA THR A 19 6.61 -4.65 -2.93
C THR A 19 6.12 -5.95 -2.30
N VAL A 20 4.92 -6.36 -2.70
CA VAL A 20 4.26 -7.61 -2.27
C VAL A 20 3.97 -8.42 -3.53
N PRO A 21 4.91 -9.29 -3.98
CA PRO A 21 4.72 -10.10 -5.18
C PRO A 21 3.61 -11.13 -5.05
N GLY A 22 3.13 -11.60 -6.19
CA GLY A 22 2.22 -12.74 -6.27
C GLY A 22 2.93 -14.08 -6.40
N LEU A 23 2.18 -15.09 -6.81
CA LEU A 23 2.67 -16.44 -7.08
C LEU A 23 3.86 -16.40 -8.05
N HIS A 24 4.86 -17.24 -7.81
CA HIS A 24 6.15 -17.30 -8.52
C HIS A 24 7.05 -16.06 -8.35
N GLY A 25 6.65 -15.09 -7.50
CA GLY A 25 7.45 -13.89 -7.25
C GLY A 25 7.38 -12.86 -8.39
N SER A 26 8.36 -11.94 -8.39
CA SER A 26 8.54 -10.92 -9.43
C SER A 26 9.99 -10.88 -9.86
N GLU A 27 10.27 -11.47 -11.01
CA GLU A 27 11.61 -11.53 -11.59
C GLU A 27 12.17 -10.14 -11.92
N GLY A 28 13.46 -10.06 -12.26
CA GLY A 28 14.17 -8.79 -12.46
C GLY A 28 13.61 -7.88 -13.55
N ALA A 29 12.90 -8.46 -14.54
CA ALA A 29 12.24 -7.72 -15.62
C ALA A 29 10.84 -7.23 -15.26
N HIS A 30 10.24 -7.71 -14.18
CA HIS A 30 8.89 -7.37 -13.74
C HIS A 30 8.78 -5.89 -13.30
N TRP A 31 7.59 -5.29 -13.46
CA TRP A 31 7.37 -3.88 -13.11
C TRP A 31 7.62 -3.58 -11.62
N GLN A 32 7.37 -4.53 -10.71
CA GLN A 32 7.69 -4.34 -9.28
C GLN A 32 9.21 -4.21 -9.08
N SER A 33 10.01 -5.06 -9.73
CA SER A 33 11.47 -4.98 -9.69
C SER A 33 12.00 -3.69 -10.32
N TRP A 34 11.33 -3.19 -11.37
CA TRP A 34 11.66 -1.88 -11.93
C TRP A 34 11.27 -0.76 -10.95
N LEU A 35 10.09 -0.83 -10.35
CA LEU A 35 9.59 0.19 -9.42
C LEU A 35 10.50 0.31 -8.19
N GLU A 36 10.98 -0.80 -7.64
CA GLU A 36 11.94 -0.82 -6.53
C GLU A 36 13.18 0.02 -6.82
N ARG A 37 13.70 -0.05 -8.04
CA ARG A 37 14.87 0.73 -8.47
C ARG A 37 14.60 2.26 -8.58
N GLN A 38 13.33 2.67 -8.54
CA GLN A 38 12.94 4.09 -8.55
C GLN A 38 12.94 4.70 -7.15
N PHE A 39 13.11 3.88 -6.09
CA PHE A 39 13.09 4.32 -4.71
C PHE A 39 14.41 3.96 -4.02
N ALA A 40 15.01 4.94 -3.34
CA ALA A 40 16.31 4.75 -2.70
C ALA A 40 16.34 3.68 -1.59
N ARG A 41 15.19 3.35 -1.02
CA ARG A 41 15.06 2.44 0.14
C ARG A 41 13.79 1.60 0.01
N SER A 42 13.69 0.84 -1.07
CA SER A 42 12.62 -0.14 -1.26
C SER A 42 12.88 -1.42 -0.46
N LEU A 43 11.79 -2.14 -0.17
CA LEU A 43 11.78 -3.45 0.45
C LEU A 43 10.94 -4.38 -0.40
N ARG A 44 11.23 -5.67 -0.34
CA ARG A 44 10.41 -6.72 -0.95
C ARG A 44 10.01 -7.72 0.11
N VAL A 45 8.75 -8.14 0.09
CA VAL A 45 8.30 -9.28 0.89
C VAL A 45 8.80 -10.54 0.21
N GLU A 46 9.55 -11.34 0.94
CA GLU A 46 10.01 -12.65 0.49
C GLU A 46 9.14 -13.75 1.08
N GLN A 47 8.94 -14.82 0.33
CA GLN A 47 8.21 -16.01 0.73
C GLN A 47 9.14 -17.21 0.82
N ASP A 48 8.89 -18.11 1.76
CA ASP A 48 9.66 -19.33 1.92
C ASP A 48 9.40 -20.30 0.73
N ASP A 49 8.17 -20.27 0.19
CA ASP A 49 7.77 -21.04 -0.98
C ASP A 49 6.86 -20.17 -1.88
N TRP A 50 7.35 -19.88 -3.08
CA TRP A 50 6.64 -19.07 -4.06
C TRP A 50 5.58 -19.84 -4.84
N ASP A 51 5.60 -21.17 -4.80
CA ASP A 51 4.70 -22.05 -5.53
C ASP A 51 3.52 -22.53 -4.65
N ALA A 52 3.63 -22.33 -3.33
CA ALA A 52 2.61 -22.70 -2.36
C ALA A 52 1.96 -21.45 -1.74
N PRO A 53 0.98 -20.83 -2.41
CA PRO A 53 0.32 -19.65 -1.89
C PRO A 53 -0.53 -20.01 -0.66
N ASP A 54 -0.21 -19.44 0.47
CA ASP A 54 -0.97 -19.51 1.72
C ASP A 54 -1.19 -18.10 2.24
N LEU A 55 -2.45 -17.70 2.37
CA LEU A 55 -2.82 -16.34 2.72
C LEU A 55 -2.31 -15.93 4.11
N ALA A 56 -2.38 -16.85 5.08
CA ALA A 56 -1.96 -16.57 6.45
C ALA A 56 -0.43 -16.49 6.56
N LEU A 57 0.29 -17.47 5.98
CA LEU A 57 1.75 -17.50 5.99
C LEU A 57 2.34 -16.30 5.25
N TRP A 58 1.81 -15.96 4.08
CA TRP A 58 2.29 -14.83 3.29
C TRP A 58 1.97 -13.48 3.95
N SER A 59 0.81 -13.37 4.59
CA SER A 59 0.49 -12.18 5.39
C SER A 59 1.40 -12.05 6.60
N HIS A 60 1.78 -13.15 7.22
CA HIS A 60 2.74 -13.16 8.31
C HIS A 60 4.15 -12.74 7.85
N ALA A 61 4.59 -13.14 6.64
CA ALA A 61 5.85 -12.69 6.06
C ALA A 61 5.87 -11.16 5.87
N LEU A 62 4.79 -10.58 5.31
CA LEU A 62 4.62 -9.12 5.22
C LEU A 62 4.68 -8.46 6.61
N THR A 63 3.94 -8.99 7.57
CA THR A 63 3.89 -8.45 8.94
C THR A 63 5.26 -8.47 9.60
N ARG A 64 5.98 -9.59 9.50
CA ARG A 64 7.36 -9.72 10.03
C ARG A 64 8.33 -8.73 9.41
N LEU A 65 8.24 -8.51 8.09
CA LEU A 65 9.08 -7.53 7.41
C LEU A 65 8.84 -6.12 7.98
N LEU A 66 7.58 -5.69 8.02
CA LEU A 66 7.23 -4.34 8.46
C LEU A 66 7.53 -4.11 9.94
N ALA A 67 7.41 -5.15 10.78
CA ALA A 67 7.74 -5.05 12.21
C ALA A 67 9.24 -4.83 12.51
N ARG A 68 10.12 -5.24 11.59
CA ARG A 68 11.58 -5.08 11.71
C ARG A 68 12.08 -3.75 11.16
N GLU A 69 11.24 -3.05 10.43
CA GLU A 69 11.61 -1.86 9.69
C GLU A 69 10.87 -0.62 10.23
N ARG A 70 11.37 0.55 9.89
CA ARG A 70 10.73 1.82 10.28
C ARG A 70 9.99 2.41 9.08
N GLY A 71 8.67 2.64 9.25
CA GLY A 71 7.81 3.32 8.28
C GLY A 71 7.96 4.84 8.30
N PRO A 72 7.06 5.55 7.61
CA PRO A 72 5.86 5.01 6.96
C PRO A 72 6.16 4.17 5.71
N PHE A 73 5.21 3.30 5.33
CA PHE A 73 5.34 2.40 4.19
C PHE A 73 4.25 2.65 3.15
N LEU A 74 4.60 2.46 1.88
CA LEU A 74 3.65 2.30 0.77
C LEU A 74 3.78 0.90 0.21
N LEU A 75 2.67 0.17 0.19
CA LEU A 75 2.64 -1.17 -0.36
C LEU A 75 2.33 -1.11 -1.86
N ALA A 76 3.07 -1.87 -2.67
CA ALA A 76 2.77 -2.10 -4.08
C ALA A 76 2.66 -3.60 -4.32
N ALA A 77 1.42 -4.09 -4.40
CA ALA A 77 1.10 -5.50 -4.47
C ALA A 77 0.68 -5.93 -5.88
N HIS A 78 0.97 -7.17 -6.23
CA HIS A 78 0.60 -7.78 -7.51
C HIS A 78 -0.08 -9.14 -7.29
N SER A 79 -1.11 -9.44 -8.08
CA SER A 79 -1.75 -10.75 -8.15
C SER A 79 -2.20 -11.25 -6.76
N PHE A 80 -1.77 -12.44 -6.32
CA PHE A 80 -2.04 -12.99 -4.99
C PHE A 80 -1.50 -12.09 -3.87
N GLY A 81 -0.41 -11.37 -4.11
CA GLY A 81 0.11 -10.37 -3.18
C GLY A 81 -0.89 -9.28 -2.83
N CYS A 82 -1.86 -8.98 -3.72
CA CYS A 82 -2.95 -8.04 -3.42
C CYS A 82 -3.86 -8.56 -2.32
N LEU A 83 -4.18 -9.87 -2.34
CA LEU A 83 -4.98 -10.51 -1.29
C LEU A 83 -4.22 -10.52 0.04
N VAL A 84 -2.92 -10.81 -0.01
CA VAL A 84 -2.02 -10.78 1.16
C VAL A 84 -1.99 -9.39 1.81
N ALA A 85 -1.75 -8.35 1.02
CA ALA A 85 -1.70 -6.98 1.52
C ALA A 85 -3.05 -6.54 2.11
N ALA A 86 -4.16 -6.82 1.40
CA ALA A 86 -5.50 -6.49 1.87
C ALA A 86 -5.84 -7.25 3.16
N HIS A 87 -5.58 -8.56 3.21
CA HIS A 87 -5.81 -9.39 4.40
C HIS A 87 -5.04 -8.87 5.62
N ALA A 88 -3.75 -8.61 5.47
CA ALA A 88 -2.92 -8.11 6.55
C ALA A 88 -3.42 -6.76 7.12
N LEU A 89 -3.83 -5.84 6.24
CA LEU A 89 -4.36 -4.54 6.63
C LEU A 89 -5.75 -4.64 7.29
N GLN A 90 -6.64 -5.46 6.74
CA GLN A 90 -8.02 -5.62 7.25
C GLN A 90 -8.09 -6.26 8.63
N HIS A 91 -7.18 -7.16 8.93
CA HIS A 91 -7.15 -7.88 10.21
C HIS A 91 -6.24 -7.22 11.25
N GLY A 92 -5.71 -6.03 10.94
CA GLY A 92 -4.83 -5.32 11.87
C GLY A 92 -3.53 -6.09 12.18
N LEU A 93 -3.14 -7.00 11.27
CA LEU A 93 -1.90 -7.77 11.45
C LEU A 93 -0.67 -6.88 11.31
N VAL A 94 -0.81 -5.74 10.64
CA VAL A 94 0.23 -4.75 10.43
C VAL A 94 0.09 -3.66 11.50
N ALA A 95 0.94 -3.71 12.51
CA ALA A 95 1.09 -2.63 13.52
C ALA A 95 1.92 -1.45 12.98
N ALA A 96 2.47 -1.57 11.78
CA ALA A 96 3.32 -0.56 11.18
C ALA A 96 2.49 0.54 10.52
N ASP A 97 3.11 1.71 10.41
CA ASP A 97 2.56 2.88 9.75
C ASP A 97 2.54 2.69 8.24
N VAL A 98 1.40 2.24 7.68
CA VAL A 98 1.16 2.12 6.24
C VAL A 98 0.41 3.34 5.74
N ALA A 99 1.00 4.08 4.82
CA ALA A 99 0.44 5.31 4.25
C ALA A 99 -0.55 5.05 3.11
N GLY A 100 -0.45 3.91 2.44
CA GLY A 100 -1.36 3.54 1.35
C GLY A 100 -0.95 2.26 0.66
N VAL A 101 -1.82 1.76 -0.23
CA VAL A 101 -1.56 0.54 -0.99
C VAL A 101 -2.02 0.65 -2.44
N LEU A 102 -1.14 0.25 -3.35
CA LEU A 102 -1.40 0.01 -4.76
C LEU A 102 -1.62 -1.50 -4.96
N LEU A 103 -2.78 -1.88 -5.47
CA LEU A 103 -3.19 -3.26 -5.76
C LEU A 103 -3.30 -3.43 -7.27
N VAL A 104 -2.43 -4.21 -7.89
CA VAL A 104 -2.35 -4.36 -9.36
C VAL A 104 -2.71 -5.77 -9.76
N ALA A 105 -3.67 -5.90 -10.67
CA ALA A 105 -4.13 -7.18 -11.22
C ALA A 105 -4.37 -8.23 -10.13
N PRO A 106 -5.27 -7.97 -9.16
CA PRO A 106 -5.48 -8.87 -8.03
C PRO A 106 -5.91 -10.25 -8.52
N ALA A 107 -5.43 -11.30 -7.85
CA ALA A 107 -5.94 -12.64 -8.08
C ALA A 107 -7.40 -12.75 -7.59
N SER A 108 -8.21 -13.58 -8.28
CA SER A 108 -9.56 -13.87 -7.81
C SER A 108 -9.52 -14.68 -6.52
N PRO A 109 -10.14 -14.21 -5.42
CA PRO A 109 -10.20 -14.98 -4.16
C PRO A 109 -10.81 -16.37 -4.37
N GLU A 110 -11.75 -16.52 -5.29
CA GLU A 110 -12.41 -17.79 -5.59
C GLU A 110 -11.45 -18.82 -6.19
N LYS A 111 -10.52 -18.35 -7.05
CA LYS A 111 -9.49 -19.21 -7.65
C LYS A 111 -8.44 -19.66 -6.63
N PHE A 112 -8.20 -18.87 -5.61
CA PHE A 112 -7.20 -19.11 -4.57
C PHE A 112 -7.78 -19.49 -3.20
N ARG A 113 -9.06 -19.88 -3.14
CA ARG A 113 -9.72 -20.28 -1.88
C ARG A 113 -9.02 -21.44 -1.15
N PHE A 114 -8.27 -22.26 -1.87
CA PHE A 114 -7.44 -23.33 -1.27
C PHE A 114 -6.21 -22.79 -0.53
N ALA A 115 -5.82 -21.55 -0.80
CA ALA A 115 -4.68 -20.89 -0.17
C ALA A 115 -5.08 -20.09 1.09
N GLY A 116 -6.31 -20.26 1.57
CA GLY A 116 -6.88 -19.57 2.72
C GLY A 116 -8.14 -18.78 2.34
N GLY A 117 -9.02 -18.55 3.32
CA GLY A 117 -10.23 -17.75 3.16
C GLY A 117 -9.89 -16.26 3.04
N PHE A 118 -10.42 -15.59 2.02
CA PHE A 118 -10.33 -14.15 1.88
C PHE A 118 -11.72 -13.52 1.89
N GLU A 119 -11.93 -12.59 2.79
CA GLU A 119 -13.13 -11.75 2.83
C GLU A 119 -12.75 -10.30 2.58
N ALA A 120 -13.37 -9.70 1.55
CA ALA A 120 -13.11 -8.31 1.26
C ALA A 120 -13.83 -7.39 2.25
N ARG A 121 -13.08 -6.53 2.92
CA ARG A 121 -13.56 -5.46 3.80
C ARG A 121 -12.84 -4.17 3.45
N ARG A 122 -13.45 -3.03 3.80
CA ARG A 122 -12.84 -1.72 3.58
C ARG A 122 -11.44 -1.63 4.19
N LEU A 123 -10.49 -1.15 3.40
CA LEU A 123 -9.12 -0.92 3.87
C LEU A 123 -9.04 0.30 4.79
N PRO A 124 -8.23 0.26 5.84
CA PRO A 124 -8.04 1.39 6.75
C PRO A 124 -7.15 2.51 6.18
N VAL A 125 -6.60 2.32 4.99
CA VAL A 125 -5.66 3.23 4.34
C VAL A 125 -6.12 3.57 2.91
N PRO A 126 -5.71 4.71 2.33
CA PRO A 126 -5.94 5.02 0.94
C PRO A 126 -5.42 3.91 0.02
N SER A 127 -6.19 3.59 -1.01
CA SER A 127 -5.85 2.50 -1.92
C SER A 127 -6.27 2.77 -3.35
N ILE A 128 -5.47 2.28 -4.28
CA ILE A 128 -5.77 2.24 -5.72
C ILE A 128 -5.74 0.78 -6.14
N LEU A 129 -6.82 0.32 -6.80
CA LEU A 129 -6.88 -1.00 -7.41
C LEU A 129 -6.88 -0.85 -8.93
N VAL A 130 -5.95 -1.53 -9.57
CA VAL A 130 -5.76 -1.52 -11.02
C VAL A 130 -6.18 -2.86 -11.58
N GLY A 131 -7.17 -2.86 -12.47
CA GLY A 131 -7.66 -4.03 -13.19
C GLY A 131 -7.41 -3.94 -14.69
N SER A 132 -7.58 -5.06 -15.38
CA SER A 132 -7.45 -5.20 -16.83
C SER A 132 -8.64 -5.97 -17.41
N GLU A 133 -9.04 -5.63 -18.63
CA GLU A 133 -10.14 -6.28 -19.34
C GLU A 133 -9.82 -7.70 -19.78
N THR A 134 -8.53 -7.98 -19.99
CA THR A 134 -8.04 -9.26 -20.52
C THR A 134 -7.26 -10.07 -19.47
N ASP A 135 -7.43 -9.74 -18.19
CA ASP A 135 -6.77 -10.50 -17.12
C ASP A 135 -7.39 -11.92 -16.99
N PRO A 136 -6.60 -12.99 -17.21
CA PRO A 136 -7.11 -14.35 -17.12
C PRO A 136 -7.40 -14.81 -15.68
N TRP A 137 -6.88 -14.08 -14.67
CA TRP A 137 -7.00 -14.43 -13.26
C TRP A 137 -8.16 -13.74 -12.55
N MET A 138 -8.55 -12.55 -13.03
CA MET A 138 -9.62 -11.76 -12.44
C MET A 138 -10.41 -11.04 -13.56
N PRO A 139 -11.68 -11.41 -13.82
CA PRO A 139 -12.53 -10.63 -14.73
C PRO A 139 -12.67 -9.18 -14.26
N LEU A 140 -12.78 -8.23 -15.20
CA LEU A 140 -12.85 -6.80 -14.90
C LEU A 140 -13.93 -6.47 -13.87
N GLU A 141 -15.14 -7.04 -14.01
CA GLU A 141 -16.24 -6.83 -13.07
C GLU A 141 -15.92 -7.37 -11.66
N GLY A 142 -15.12 -8.43 -11.58
CA GLY A 142 -14.59 -8.98 -10.34
C GLY A 142 -13.64 -7.98 -9.67
N ALA A 143 -12.73 -7.41 -10.44
CA ALA A 143 -11.81 -6.39 -9.98
C ALA A 143 -12.53 -5.11 -9.52
N GLN A 144 -13.57 -4.69 -10.24
CA GLN A 144 -14.42 -3.55 -9.87
C GLN A 144 -15.18 -3.81 -8.56
N ARG A 145 -15.79 -4.99 -8.41
CA ARG A 145 -16.46 -5.38 -7.15
C ARG A 145 -15.49 -5.41 -5.98
N LEU A 146 -14.31 -5.99 -6.19
CA LEU A 146 -13.27 -6.01 -5.16
C LEU A 146 -12.84 -4.61 -4.76
N ALA A 147 -12.62 -3.70 -5.72
CA ALA A 147 -12.28 -2.32 -5.45
C ALA A 147 -13.37 -1.61 -4.60
N GLN A 148 -14.65 -1.82 -4.91
CA GLN A 148 -15.76 -1.27 -4.13
C GLN A 148 -15.77 -1.80 -2.70
N GLN A 149 -15.60 -3.11 -2.51
CA GLN A 149 -15.56 -3.74 -1.19
C GLN A 149 -14.37 -3.25 -0.34
N LEU A 150 -13.20 -3.07 -0.97
CA LEU A 150 -12.01 -2.55 -0.32
C LEU A 150 -12.06 -1.02 -0.09
N GLY A 151 -12.97 -0.30 -0.75
CA GLY A 151 -13.02 1.15 -0.74
C GLY A 151 -11.86 1.79 -1.51
N SER A 152 -11.32 1.09 -2.51
CA SER A 152 -10.21 1.52 -3.35
C SER A 152 -10.69 2.37 -4.53
N ALA A 153 -9.89 3.38 -4.93
CA ALA A 153 -10.05 4.00 -6.23
C ALA A 153 -9.76 2.96 -7.33
N PHE A 154 -10.67 2.83 -8.30
CA PHE A 154 -10.52 1.84 -9.37
C PHE A 154 -9.94 2.45 -10.64
N VAL A 155 -8.98 1.74 -11.26
CA VAL A 155 -8.38 2.11 -12.54
C VAL A 155 -8.47 0.91 -13.49
N ASN A 156 -9.13 1.09 -14.64
CA ASN A 156 -9.11 0.13 -15.73
C ASN A 156 -7.95 0.45 -16.68
N LEU A 157 -7.09 -0.51 -16.96
CA LEU A 157 -5.98 -0.37 -17.92
C LEU A 157 -6.37 -0.73 -19.36
N GLY A 158 -7.60 -1.24 -19.58
CA GLY A 158 -7.99 -1.81 -20.85
C GLY A 158 -7.35 -3.18 -21.09
N ASP A 159 -6.90 -3.44 -22.30
CA ASP A 159 -6.22 -4.68 -22.69
C ASP A 159 -4.77 -4.69 -22.16
N ALA A 160 -4.58 -5.20 -20.95
CA ALA A 160 -3.28 -5.20 -20.25
C ALA A 160 -2.89 -6.58 -19.68
N GLY A 161 -3.63 -7.63 -20.04
CA GLY A 161 -3.38 -8.98 -19.52
C GLY A 161 -3.33 -9.00 -18.00
N HIS A 162 -2.44 -9.80 -17.41
CA HIS A 162 -2.23 -9.87 -15.95
C HIS A 162 -1.22 -8.84 -15.42
N VAL A 163 -0.93 -7.79 -16.18
CA VAL A 163 0.01 -6.72 -15.79
C VAL A 163 1.34 -7.28 -15.26
N ASN A 164 1.87 -8.29 -15.94
CA ASN A 164 3.14 -8.95 -15.63
C ASN A 164 4.10 -8.88 -16.83
N THR A 165 5.28 -9.46 -16.72
CA THR A 165 6.28 -9.46 -17.79
C THR A 165 5.77 -10.12 -19.07
N ALA A 166 5.00 -11.22 -18.96
CA ALA A 166 4.41 -11.90 -20.12
C ALA A 166 3.41 -11.01 -20.88
N ALA A 167 2.76 -10.07 -20.18
CA ALA A 167 1.88 -9.06 -20.76
C ALA A 167 2.62 -7.75 -21.15
N GLY A 168 3.96 -7.75 -21.13
CA GLY A 168 4.79 -6.60 -21.52
C GLY A 168 5.07 -5.58 -20.42
N PHE A 169 4.74 -5.87 -19.15
CA PHE A 169 4.93 -4.96 -18.04
C PHE A 169 6.28 -5.17 -17.33
N GLY A 170 7.31 -4.52 -17.87
CA GLY A 170 8.61 -4.34 -17.26
C GLY A 170 8.74 -2.94 -16.66
N PRO A 171 9.54 -2.01 -17.26
CA PRO A 171 9.51 -0.59 -16.87
C PRO A 171 8.10 -0.01 -17.03
N TRP A 172 7.49 0.39 -15.92
CA TRP A 172 6.10 0.90 -15.93
C TRP A 172 5.96 2.23 -15.16
N PRO A 173 6.24 3.38 -15.80
CA PRO A 173 6.17 4.69 -15.15
C PRO A 173 4.83 5.02 -14.52
N ARG A 174 3.73 4.46 -15.05
CA ARG A 174 2.39 4.67 -14.50
C ARG A 174 2.23 4.05 -13.11
N ALA A 175 2.93 2.94 -12.79
CA ALA A 175 2.95 2.41 -11.43
C ALA A 175 3.56 3.41 -10.45
N LYS A 176 4.66 4.07 -10.85
CA LYS A 176 5.26 5.12 -10.02
C LYS A 176 4.29 6.30 -9.82
N TYR A 177 3.59 6.72 -10.86
CA TYR A 177 2.58 7.77 -10.76
C TYR A 177 1.48 7.42 -9.75
N PHE A 178 0.97 6.19 -9.73
CA PHE A 178 -0.02 5.75 -8.75
C PHE A 178 0.54 5.78 -7.32
N VAL A 179 1.77 5.33 -7.13
CA VAL A 179 2.45 5.39 -5.83
C VAL A 179 2.61 6.85 -5.38
N ASP A 180 3.09 7.72 -6.25
CA ASP A 180 3.25 9.16 -5.96
C ASP A 180 1.88 9.82 -5.62
N THR A 181 0.81 9.40 -6.28
CA THR A 181 -0.56 9.87 -5.97
C THR A 181 -0.98 9.49 -4.54
N LEU A 182 -0.72 8.26 -4.11
CA LEU A 182 -1.00 7.82 -2.73
C LEU A 182 -0.20 8.62 -1.70
N VAL A 183 1.07 8.92 -2.00
CA VAL A 183 1.92 9.79 -1.17
C VAL A 183 1.27 11.15 -0.99
N HIS A 184 0.82 11.78 -2.07
CA HIS A 184 0.23 13.13 -2.03
C HIS A 184 -1.13 13.16 -1.31
N CYS A 185 -1.91 12.08 -1.36
CA CYS A 185 -3.17 11.98 -0.63
C CYS A 185 -3.00 11.91 0.89
N GLU A 186 -1.92 11.31 1.37
CA GLU A 186 -1.65 11.12 2.80
C GLU A 186 -0.90 12.29 3.45
N ALA A 187 -0.05 12.97 2.73
CA ALA A 187 0.73 14.08 3.29
C ALA A 187 -0.11 15.16 4.01
N PRO A 188 -1.21 15.67 3.42
CA PRO A 188 -2.07 16.66 4.09
C PRO A 188 -2.84 16.11 5.29
N ARG A 189 -3.15 14.80 5.29
CA ARG A 189 -3.85 14.14 6.41
C ARG A 189 -2.94 14.02 7.62
N ARG A 190 -1.71 13.54 7.41
CA ARG A 190 -0.71 13.41 8.47
C ARG A 190 -0.30 14.73 9.10
N LEU A 191 -0.15 15.78 8.29
CA LEU A 191 0.14 17.11 8.81
C LEU A 191 -0.97 17.65 9.71
N ARG A 192 -2.24 17.26 9.46
CA ARG A 192 -3.37 17.62 10.34
C ARG A 192 -3.38 16.80 11.62
N ASP A 193 -3.13 15.49 11.52
CA ASP A 193 -3.09 14.59 12.67
C ASP A 193 -1.92 14.95 13.60
N ASP A 194 -0.74 15.26 13.05
CA ASP A 194 0.42 15.74 13.81
C ASP A 194 0.14 17.09 14.49
N ALA A 195 -0.53 18.02 13.81
CA ALA A 195 -0.90 19.30 14.38
C ALA A 195 -1.91 19.15 15.53
N GLN A 196 -2.86 18.22 15.40
CA GLN A 196 -3.87 17.94 16.42
C GLN A 196 -3.26 17.24 17.65
N ALA A 197 -2.32 16.32 17.43
CA ALA A 197 -1.59 15.67 18.52
C ALA A 197 -0.70 16.64 19.31
N VAL A 198 -0.17 17.68 18.67
CA VAL A 198 0.59 18.75 19.33
C VAL A 198 -0.34 19.64 20.16
N ASP A 199 -1.55 19.94 19.69
CA ASP A 199 -2.55 20.71 20.42
C ASP A 199 -3.10 19.94 21.65
N GLU A 200 -3.28 18.64 21.55
CA GLU A 200 -3.72 17.80 22.67
C GLU A 200 -2.63 17.59 23.74
N ALA A 201 -1.35 17.65 23.36
CA ALA A 201 -0.20 17.53 24.26
C ALA A 201 0.20 18.88 24.94
N GLY A 202 -0.24 19.99 24.40
CA GLY A 202 0.03 21.34 24.90
C GLY A 202 -1.19 21.94 25.59
N ASN A 203 -1.20 22.00 26.93
CA ASN A 203 -2.21 22.63 27.79
C ASN A 203 -3.07 23.72 27.13
N GLY A 204 -4.30 23.42 26.89
CA GLY A 204 -5.52 24.21 26.82
C GLY A 204 -5.42 25.74 26.69
N VAL A 205 -5.10 26.25 25.49
CA VAL A 205 -5.52 27.59 25.08
C VAL A 205 -6.09 27.46 23.68
N PRO A 206 -7.40 27.71 23.46
CA PRO A 206 -7.97 27.65 22.12
C PRO A 206 -7.51 28.84 21.30
N PHE A 207 -6.55 28.66 20.41
CA PHE A 207 -6.24 29.66 19.38
C PHE A 207 -7.31 29.59 18.27
N SER A 208 -8.18 30.56 18.29
CA SER A 208 -9.18 30.80 17.24
C SER A 208 -8.49 31.14 15.92
N VAL A 209 -8.80 30.38 14.87
CA VAL A 209 -8.34 30.56 13.47
C VAL A 209 -8.78 31.93 12.89
N SER A 210 -9.59 32.71 13.60
CA SER A 210 -10.13 34.01 13.16
C SER A 210 -9.13 35.18 13.19
N GLU A 211 -7.97 35.04 13.81
CA GLU A 211 -7.03 36.16 13.98
C GLU A 211 -5.91 36.24 12.92
N ARG A 212 -5.76 35.26 12.04
CA ARG A 212 -4.69 35.27 11.03
C ARG A 212 -5.03 35.97 9.70
N LEU A 213 -6.25 36.51 9.55
CA LEU A 213 -6.65 37.21 8.31
C LEU A 213 -6.61 38.73 8.40
N LYS A 214 -5.97 39.32 9.41
CA LYS A 214 -5.91 40.79 9.56
C LYS A 214 -4.56 41.41 9.22
N PHE A 215 -3.56 40.65 8.74
CA PHE A 215 -2.28 41.19 8.27
C PHE A 215 -1.86 40.48 6.98
N ALA A 216 -2.50 40.82 5.87
CA ALA A 216 -2.02 40.68 4.51
C ALA A 216 -2.61 41.80 3.65
#